data_63e6f53050f1bb33a0b1d29899ecab2d
#
_entry.id   63e6f53050f1bb33a0b1d29899ecab2d
#
_cell.length_a   1.000
_cell.length_b   1.000
_cell.length_c   1.000
_cell.angle_alpha   90.00
_cell.angle_beta   90.00
_cell.angle_gamma   90.00
#
_symmetry.space_group_name_H-M   'P 1'
#
loop_
_entity.id
_entity.type
_entity.pdbx_description
1 polymer ?
#
loop_
_entity_poly.entity_id
_entity_poly.type
_entity_poly.pdbx_seq_one_letter_code
_entity_poly.pdbx_strand_id
1 'polypeptide(L)'
;MLSAEDVRETQRILPAFILGHTPMWIQVLFFGALLSAILSTASGAIIAPTSLCTENIIRPRYPNMSDRQFLLTLRIVLVSFTLATLVFALRSKQTMYDMVQNSYTVTLVAALVPLAAGIFWKRANNTGAILSAVFGLVAWLIAAFIAADAVVPPALVGLAFSILGMLLGAILPSAASQAHRHSAPR
;
A
#
# COMPACT_ATOMS: atom_id res chain seq x y z
N MET A 1 -2.47 14.70 -23.34
CA MET A 1 -2.66 14.34 -21.92
C MET A 1 -3.81 15.17 -21.40
N LEU A 2 -4.82 14.55 -20.77
CA LEU A 2 -5.91 15.29 -20.13
C LEU A 2 -5.35 16.05 -18.93
N SER A 3 -5.74 17.31 -18.76
CA SER A 3 -5.32 18.09 -17.59
C SER A 3 -5.96 17.55 -16.31
N ALA A 4 -5.37 17.85 -15.15
CA ALA A 4 -5.95 17.44 -13.86
C ALA A 4 -7.35 18.05 -13.63
N GLU A 5 -7.67 19.18 -14.26
CA GLU A 5 -9.00 19.80 -14.27
C GLU A 5 -9.97 18.99 -15.13
N ASP A 6 -9.58 18.57 -16.34
CA ASP A 6 -10.42 17.73 -17.21
C ASP A 6 -10.81 16.41 -16.52
N VAL A 7 -9.86 15.79 -15.79
CA VAL A 7 -10.13 14.55 -15.05
C VAL A 7 -11.09 14.78 -13.89
N ARG A 8 -10.97 15.90 -13.16
CA ARG A 8 -11.89 16.26 -12.06
C ARG A 8 -13.31 16.56 -12.59
N GLU A 9 -13.41 17.22 -13.71
CA GLU A 9 -14.70 17.46 -14.37
C GLU A 9 -15.34 16.16 -14.82
N THR A 10 -14.58 15.27 -15.44
CA THR A 10 -15.04 13.95 -15.88
C THR A 10 -15.60 13.11 -14.72
N GLN A 11 -14.96 13.14 -13.56
CA GLN A 11 -15.43 12.42 -12.35
C GLN A 11 -16.78 12.91 -11.83
N ARG A 12 -17.17 14.15 -12.13
CA ARG A 12 -18.45 14.75 -11.69
C ARG A 12 -19.59 14.53 -12.67
N ILE A 13 -19.31 14.12 -13.91
CA ILE A 13 -20.32 13.98 -14.95
C ILE A 13 -21.43 13.00 -14.54
N LEU A 14 -21.06 11.80 -14.08
CA LEU A 14 -22.03 10.77 -13.72
C LEU A 14 -22.91 11.16 -12.52
N PRO A 15 -22.36 11.63 -11.39
CA PRO A 15 -23.17 12.13 -10.27
C PRO A 15 -24.07 13.30 -10.67
N ALA A 16 -23.58 14.25 -11.47
CA ALA A 16 -24.36 15.39 -11.94
C ALA A 16 -25.51 14.96 -12.87
N PHE A 17 -25.23 14.01 -13.77
CA PHE A 17 -26.26 13.44 -14.65
C PHE A 17 -27.39 12.77 -13.86
N ILE A 18 -27.04 11.95 -12.86
CA ILE A 18 -28.02 11.27 -12.01
C ILE A 18 -28.86 12.31 -11.24
N LEU A 19 -28.23 13.33 -10.67
CA LEU A 19 -28.95 14.39 -9.94
C LEU A 19 -29.89 15.21 -10.83
N GLY A 20 -29.51 15.47 -12.08
CA GLY A 20 -30.27 16.32 -12.99
C GLY A 20 -31.36 15.60 -13.81
N HIS A 21 -31.22 14.29 -14.05
CA HIS A 21 -32.01 13.58 -15.06
C HIS A 21 -32.77 12.36 -14.55
N THR A 22 -32.69 12.06 -13.23
CA THR A 22 -33.36 10.88 -12.68
C THR A 22 -34.31 11.23 -11.54
N PRO A 23 -35.40 10.46 -11.34
CA PRO A 23 -36.30 10.66 -10.22
C PRO A 23 -35.61 10.37 -8.88
N MET A 24 -36.12 10.98 -7.80
CA MET A 24 -35.52 10.96 -6.46
C MET A 24 -35.20 9.54 -5.94
N TRP A 25 -36.05 8.56 -6.20
CA TRP A 25 -35.82 7.18 -5.75
C TRP A 25 -34.60 6.52 -6.41
N ILE A 26 -34.33 6.83 -7.69
CA ILE A 26 -33.12 6.37 -8.38
C ILE A 26 -31.88 7.04 -7.79
N GLN A 27 -31.94 8.35 -7.49
CA GLN A 27 -30.85 9.09 -6.85
C GLN A 27 -30.50 8.47 -5.49
N VAL A 28 -31.51 8.19 -4.65
CA VAL A 28 -31.29 7.57 -3.33
C VAL A 28 -30.66 6.18 -3.45
N LEU A 29 -31.14 5.34 -4.37
CA LEU A 29 -30.56 4.02 -4.61
C LEU A 29 -29.12 4.10 -5.12
N PHE A 30 -28.85 4.98 -6.09
CA PHE A 30 -27.52 5.15 -6.67
C PHE A 30 -26.51 5.64 -5.64
N PHE A 31 -26.82 6.75 -4.95
CA PHE A 31 -25.91 7.30 -3.95
C PHE A 31 -25.79 6.42 -2.71
N GLY A 32 -26.85 5.73 -2.32
CA GLY A 32 -26.83 4.74 -1.25
C GLY A 32 -25.92 3.56 -1.56
N ALA A 33 -26.02 3.00 -2.77
CA ALA A 33 -25.13 1.93 -3.24
C ALA A 33 -23.67 2.41 -3.34
N LEU A 34 -23.45 3.61 -3.87
CA LEU A 34 -22.11 4.21 -3.97
C LEU A 34 -21.46 4.39 -2.60
N LEU A 35 -22.22 4.97 -1.63
CA LEU A 35 -21.73 5.12 -0.26
C LEU A 35 -21.44 3.78 0.41
N SER A 36 -22.31 2.79 0.21
CA SER A 36 -22.08 1.43 0.75
C SER A 36 -20.80 0.80 0.19
N ALA A 37 -20.57 0.91 -1.12
CA ALA A 37 -19.37 0.41 -1.76
C ALA A 37 -18.09 1.10 -1.23
N ILE A 38 -18.13 2.45 -1.09
CA ILE A 38 -17.02 3.23 -0.56
C ILE A 38 -16.71 2.83 0.89
N LEU A 39 -17.74 2.75 1.76
CA LEU A 39 -17.58 2.38 3.16
C LEU A 39 -17.04 0.95 3.32
N SER A 40 -17.52 0.01 2.52
CA SER A 40 -17.05 -1.38 2.53
C SER A 40 -15.56 -1.46 2.16
N THR A 41 -15.16 -0.81 1.06
CA THR A 41 -13.77 -0.80 0.59
C THR A 41 -12.85 -0.09 1.59
N ALA A 42 -13.26 1.09 2.09
CA ALA A 42 -12.49 1.86 3.05
C ALA A 42 -12.28 1.10 4.36
N SER A 43 -13.32 0.40 4.85
CA SER A 43 -13.22 -0.42 6.06
C SER A 43 -12.18 -1.53 5.91
N GLY A 44 -12.23 -2.28 4.80
CA GLY A 44 -11.23 -3.32 4.52
C GLY A 44 -9.81 -2.78 4.39
N ALA A 45 -9.65 -1.65 3.70
CA ALA A 45 -8.36 -0.99 3.49
C ALA A 45 -7.72 -0.48 4.79
N ILE A 46 -8.52 -0.09 5.80
CA ILE A 46 -8.00 0.38 7.09
C ILE A 46 -7.76 -0.80 8.06
N ILE A 47 -8.61 -1.83 8.05
CA ILE A 47 -8.49 -2.97 8.95
C ILE A 47 -7.22 -3.78 8.66
N ALA A 48 -6.87 -4.00 7.40
CA ALA A 48 -5.70 -4.80 7.03
C ALA A 48 -4.38 -4.27 7.60
N PRO A 49 -3.96 -3.00 7.35
CA PRO A 49 -2.74 -2.46 7.95
C PRO A 49 -2.82 -2.35 9.47
N THR A 50 -4.00 -2.09 10.02
CA THR A 50 -4.23 -2.05 11.48
C THR A 50 -3.90 -3.40 12.11
N SER A 51 -4.43 -4.49 11.56
CA SER A 51 -4.19 -5.85 12.05
C SER A 51 -2.73 -6.23 11.92
N LEU A 52 -2.11 -5.97 10.75
CA LEU A 52 -0.69 -6.24 10.52
C LEU A 52 0.22 -5.45 11.49
N CYS A 53 -0.08 -4.18 11.75
CA CYS A 53 0.68 -3.38 12.70
C CYS A 53 0.54 -3.92 14.12
N THR A 54 -0.68 -4.26 14.54
CA THR A 54 -0.94 -4.75 15.90
C THR A 54 -0.32 -6.12 16.13
N GLU A 55 -0.50 -7.07 15.20
CA GLU A 55 0.00 -8.45 15.32
C GLU A 55 1.52 -8.55 15.14
N ASN A 56 2.10 -7.86 14.16
CA ASN A 56 3.49 -8.07 13.77
C ASN A 56 4.46 -7.08 14.41
N ILE A 57 4.00 -5.92 14.86
CA ILE A 57 4.87 -4.88 15.44
C ILE A 57 4.63 -4.74 16.94
N ILE A 58 3.37 -4.65 17.37
CA ILE A 58 3.04 -4.34 18.76
C ILE A 58 3.05 -5.61 19.63
N ARG A 59 2.35 -6.65 19.19
CA ARG A 59 2.22 -7.91 19.97
C ARG A 59 3.55 -8.57 20.33
N PRO A 60 4.57 -8.63 19.45
CA PRO A 60 5.87 -9.21 19.82
C PRO A 60 6.61 -8.44 20.92
N ARG A 61 6.31 -7.14 21.07
CA ARG A 61 6.90 -6.31 22.14
C ARG A 61 6.22 -6.46 23.49
N TYR A 62 4.97 -6.93 23.49
CA TYR A 62 4.15 -7.14 24.68
C TYR A 62 3.55 -8.55 24.70
N PRO A 63 4.36 -9.62 24.88
CA PRO A 63 3.93 -11.00 24.71
C PRO A 63 2.85 -11.44 25.73
N ASN A 64 2.77 -10.77 26.88
CA ASN A 64 1.82 -11.07 27.96
C ASN A 64 0.54 -10.20 27.91
N MET A 65 0.21 -9.65 26.73
CA MET A 65 -0.96 -8.80 26.55
C MET A 65 -2.24 -9.64 26.68
N SER A 66 -3.17 -9.21 27.54
CA SER A 66 -4.48 -9.83 27.64
C SER A 66 -5.34 -9.53 26.42
N ASP A 67 -6.34 -10.36 26.11
CA ASP A 67 -7.24 -10.16 24.95
C ASP A 67 -7.92 -8.79 24.98
N ARG A 68 -8.28 -8.30 26.16
CA ARG A 68 -8.87 -6.97 26.31
C ARG A 68 -7.89 -5.85 25.96
N GLN A 69 -6.64 -5.98 26.37
CA GLN A 69 -5.59 -5.02 26.01
C GLN A 69 -5.28 -5.07 24.52
N PHE A 70 -5.25 -6.26 23.93
CA PHE A 70 -5.07 -6.44 22.48
C PHE A 70 -6.17 -5.75 21.68
N LEU A 71 -7.44 -5.95 22.02
CA LEU A 71 -8.58 -5.30 21.36
C LEU A 71 -8.54 -3.78 21.52
N LEU A 72 -8.15 -3.28 22.69
CA LEU A 72 -8.03 -1.83 22.92
C LEU A 72 -6.89 -1.24 22.07
N THR A 73 -5.75 -1.92 22.00
CA THR A 73 -4.62 -1.51 21.15
C THR A 73 -5.02 -1.50 19.69
N LEU A 74 -5.71 -2.54 19.22
CA LEU A 74 -6.21 -2.62 17.84
C LEU A 74 -7.14 -1.44 17.52
N ARG A 75 -8.04 -1.07 18.43
CA ARG A 75 -8.92 0.09 18.26
C ARG A 75 -8.14 1.40 18.20
N ILE A 76 -7.14 1.58 19.08
CA ILE A 76 -6.30 2.80 19.07
C ILE A 76 -5.53 2.89 17.75
N VAL A 77 -4.93 1.80 17.29
CA VAL A 77 -4.20 1.75 16.01
C VAL A 77 -5.15 2.04 14.84
N LEU A 78 -6.36 1.45 14.84
CA LEU A 78 -7.38 1.70 13.82
C LEU A 78 -7.77 3.19 13.75
N VAL A 79 -8.07 3.80 14.89
CA VAL A 79 -8.39 5.24 14.95
C VAL A 79 -7.21 6.08 14.48
N SER A 80 -5.98 5.72 14.86
CA SER A 80 -4.77 6.43 14.43
C SER A 80 -4.57 6.36 12.92
N PHE A 81 -4.74 5.18 12.29
CA PHE A 81 -4.68 5.03 10.84
C PHE A 81 -5.79 5.81 10.14
N THR A 82 -7.02 5.76 10.68
CA THR A 82 -8.15 6.52 10.13
C THR A 82 -7.89 8.01 10.16
N LEU A 83 -7.41 8.55 11.28
CA LEU A 83 -7.07 9.97 11.40
C LEU A 83 -5.91 10.36 10.49
N ALA A 84 -4.86 9.55 10.41
CA ALA A 84 -3.74 9.79 9.50
C ALA A 84 -4.19 9.84 8.04
N THR A 85 -5.02 8.88 7.63
CA THR A 85 -5.59 8.85 6.27
C THR A 85 -6.49 10.04 6.00
N LEU A 86 -7.32 10.44 6.98
CA LEU A 86 -8.18 11.62 6.87
C LEU A 86 -7.36 12.91 6.68
N VAL A 87 -6.34 13.11 7.53
CA VAL A 87 -5.46 14.28 7.42
C VAL A 87 -4.74 14.30 6.07
N PHE A 88 -4.25 13.16 5.60
CA PHE A 88 -3.64 13.05 4.28
C PHE A 88 -4.62 13.40 3.17
N ALA A 89 -5.85 12.84 3.21
CA ALA A 89 -6.87 13.11 2.21
C ALA A 89 -7.28 14.59 2.15
N LEU A 90 -7.40 15.24 3.32
CA LEU A 90 -7.74 16.67 3.39
C LEU A 90 -6.62 17.59 2.88
N ARG A 91 -5.36 17.18 3.01
CA ARG A 91 -4.21 17.96 2.55
C ARG A 91 -3.79 17.64 1.12
N SER A 92 -4.18 16.50 0.60
CA SER A 92 -3.82 16.08 -0.76
C SER A 92 -4.57 16.90 -1.79
N LYS A 93 -3.83 17.43 -2.78
CA LYS A 93 -4.37 18.09 -3.97
C LYS A 93 -4.47 17.14 -5.18
N GLN A 94 -4.06 15.87 -4.99
CA GLN A 94 -4.09 14.87 -6.05
C GLN A 94 -5.52 14.50 -6.44
N THR A 95 -5.71 14.08 -7.68
CA THR A 95 -7.00 13.51 -8.12
C THR A 95 -7.16 12.11 -7.53
N MET A 96 -8.42 11.61 -7.46
CA MET A 96 -8.66 10.22 -7.03
C MET A 96 -7.94 9.21 -7.92
N TYR A 97 -7.86 9.51 -9.23
CA TYR A 97 -7.14 8.68 -10.19
C TYR A 97 -5.65 8.58 -9.85
N ASP A 98 -4.99 9.70 -9.58
CA ASP A 98 -3.56 9.73 -9.23
C ASP A 98 -3.28 8.97 -7.93
N MET A 99 -4.15 9.12 -6.91
CA MET A 99 -4.02 8.40 -5.65
C MET A 99 -4.10 6.87 -5.84
N VAL A 100 -5.07 6.41 -6.63
CA VAL A 100 -5.25 4.99 -6.93
C VAL A 100 -4.06 4.47 -7.73
N GLN A 101 -3.64 5.19 -8.78
CA GLN A 101 -2.50 4.81 -9.60
C GLN A 101 -1.20 4.73 -8.79
N ASN A 102 -0.94 5.71 -7.92
CA ASN A 102 0.22 5.70 -7.03
C ASN A 102 0.19 4.51 -6.06
N SER A 103 -0.99 4.17 -5.51
CA SER A 103 -1.15 3.02 -4.63
C SER A 103 -0.83 1.69 -5.33
N TYR A 104 -1.30 1.50 -6.56
CA TYR A 104 -0.95 0.33 -7.37
C TYR A 104 0.54 0.29 -7.70
N THR A 105 1.14 1.43 -8.02
CA THR A 105 2.57 1.53 -8.33
C THR A 105 3.43 1.16 -7.11
N VAL A 106 3.11 1.68 -5.93
CA VAL A 106 3.80 1.32 -4.68
C VAL A 106 3.72 -0.19 -4.44
N THR A 107 2.54 -0.78 -4.62
CA THR A 107 2.36 -2.24 -4.46
C THR A 107 3.17 -3.01 -5.49
N LEU A 108 3.20 -2.56 -6.74
CA LEU A 108 3.97 -3.17 -7.82
C LEU A 108 5.48 -3.19 -7.48
N VAL A 109 6.04 -2.04 -7.14
CA VAL A 109 7.50 -1.91 -6.95
C VAL A 109 8.00 -2.47 -5.62
N ALA A 110 7.17 -2.47 -4.57
CA ALA A 110 7.56 -2.93 -3.24
C ALA A 110 7.21 -4.39 -2.95
N ALA A 111 6.12 -4.91 -3.50
CA ALA A 111 5.57 -6.21 -3.09
C ALA A 111 5.66 -7.28 -4.19
N LEU A 112 5.51 -6.94 -5.47
CA LEU A 112 5.45 -7.93 -6.55
C LEU A 112 6.71 -8.81 -6.60
N VAL A 113 7.89 -8.18 -6.62
CA VAL A 113 9.16 -8.90 -6.78
C VAL A 113 9.46 -9.80 -5.58
N PRO A 114 9.43 -9.32 -4.32
CA PRO A 114 9.70 -10.19 -3.18
C PRO A 114 8.66 -11.31 -3.02
N LEU A 115 7.38 -11.08 -3.35
CA LEU A 115 6.34 -12.11 -3.32
C LEU A 115 6.58 -13.16 -4.41
N ALA A 116 6.80 -12.73 -5.65
CA ALA A 116 7.08 -13.65 -6.75
C ALA A 116 8.35 -14.47 -6.48
N ALA A 117 9.41 -13.83 -6.01
CA ALA A 117 10.64 -14.51 -5.66
C ALA A 117 10.43 -15.49 -4.49
N GLY A 118 9.64 -15.13 -3.48
CA GLY A 118 9.33 -16.02 -2.36
C GLY A 118 8.58 -17.29 -2.78
N ILE A 119 7.75 -17.20 -3.83
CA ILE A 119 6.99 -18.36 -4.35
C ILE A 119 7.84 -19.21 -5.29
N PHE A 120 8.55 -18.59 -6.23
CA PHE A 120 9.17 -19.30 -7.35
C PHE A 120 10.68 -19.51 -7.19
N TRP A 121 11.36 -18.80 -6.30
CA TRP A 121 12.81 -18.82 -6.18
C TRP A 121 13.30 -19.35 -4.84
N LYS A 122 13.83 -20.56 -4.83
CA LYS A 122 14.31 -21.26 -3.62
C LYS A 122 15.43 -20.55 -2.87
N ARG A 123 16.13 -19.61 -3.50
CA ARG A 123 17.20 -18.80 -2.87
C ARG A 123 16.71 -17.46 -2.33
N ALA A 124 15.41 -17.17 -2.46
CA ALA A 124 14.83 -15.99 -1.87
C ALA A 124 15.07 -15.99 -0.36
N ASN A 125 15.55 -14.86 0.16
CA ASN A 125 15.84 -14.68 1.58
C ASN A 125 15.20 -13.38 2.08
N ASN A 126 15.05 -13.26 3.40
CA ASN A 126 14.42 -12.09 4.01
C ASN A 126 15.20 -10.78 3.72
N THR A 127 16.54 -10.85 3.65
CA THR A 127 17.39 -9.70 3.32
C THR A 127 17.13 -9.22 1.90
N GLY A 128 16.99 -10.15 0.94
CA GLY A 128 16.65 -9.86 -0.44
C GLY A 128 15.26 -9.22 -0.59
N ALA A 129 14.29 -9.72 0.17
CA ALA A 129 12.95 -9.14 0.16
C ALA A 129 12.93 -7.69 0.66
N ILE A 130 13.64 -7.39 1.74
CA ILE A 130 13.74 -6.04 2.28
C ILE A 130 14.49 -5.12 1.30
N LEU A 131 15.63 -5.55 0.75
CA LEU A 131 16.39 -4.77 -0.23
C LEU A 131 15.58 -4.52 -1.51
N SER A 132 14.84 -5.53 -1.99
CA SER A 132 13.94 -5.41 -3.13
C SER A 132 12.88 -4.32 -2.91
N ALA A 133 12.19 -4.37 -1.77
CA ALA A 133 11.16 -3.39 -1.45
C ALA A 133 11.74 -1.98 -1.30
N VAL A 134 12.87 -1.82 -0.61
CA VAL A 134 13.51 -0.51 -0.37
C VAL A 134 14.06 0.07 -1.67
N PHE A 135 14.80 -0.70 -2.45
CA PHE A 135 15.39 -0.24 -3.72
C PHE A 135 14.30 0.10 -4.73
N GLY A 136 13.24 -0.72 -4.81
CA GLY A 136 12.11 -0.45 -5.68
C GLY A 136 11.40 0.87 -5.33
N LEU A 137 11.10 1.08 -4.05
CA LEU A 137 10.43 2.31 -3.59
C LEU A 137 11.31 3.54 -3.77
N VAL A 138 12.59 3.47 -3.39
CA VAL A 138 13.52 4.61 -3.51
C VAL A 138 13.71 4.99 -4.97
N ALA A 139 13.96 4.01 -5.84
CA ALA A 139 14.15 4.25 -7.26
C ALA A 139 12.88 4.81 -7.92
N TRP A 140 11.70 4.29 -7.56
CA TRP A 140 10.44 4.85 -8.03
C TRP A 140 10.25 6.30 -7.58
N LEU A 141 10.48 6.61 -6.29
CA LEU A 141 10.37 7.98 -5.78
C LEU A 141 11.33 8.92 -6.51
N ILE A 142 12.59 8.53 -6.66
CA ILE A 142 13.60 9.33 -7.37
C ILE A 142 13.16 9.56 -8.82
N ALA A 143 12.73 8.51 -9.52
CA ALA A 143 12.25 8.62 -10.90
C ALA A 143 11.00 9.50 -11.02
N ALA A 144 10.06 9.40 -10.08
CA ALA A 144 8.84 10.20 -10.06
C ALA A 144 9.12 11.71 -9.84
N PHE A 145 10.15 12.05 -9.05
CA PHE A 145 10.51 13.45 -8.78
C PHE A 145 11.44 14.06 -9.83
N ILE A 146 12.37 13.28 -10.41
CA ILE A 146 13.41 13.80 -11.31
C ILE A 146 13.02 13.64 -12.78
N ALA A 147 12.31 12.57 -13.11
CA ALA A 147 12.05 12.15 -14.48
C ALA A 147 10.55 12.03 -14.78
N ALA A 148 9.74 12.96 -14.24
CA ALA A 148 8.29 12.99 -14.46
C ALA A 148 7.90 13.02 -15.96
N ASP A 149 8.76 13.60 -16.82
CA ASP A 149 8.56 13.72 -18.27
C ASP A 149 9.38 12.68 -19.08
N ALA A 150 9.99 11.69 -18.43
CA ALA A 150 10.77 10.68 -19.12
C ALA A 150 9.89 9.73 -19.93
N VAL A 151 10.44 9.26 -21.05
CA VAL A 151 9.79 8.27 -21.94
C VAL A 151 9.50 6.96 -21.20
N VAL A 152 10.30 6.64 -20.15
CA VAL A 152 10.14 5.43 -19.34
C VAL A 152 9.29 5.74 -18.12
N PRO A 153 8.16 5.03 -17.91
CA PRO A 153 7.34 5.20 -16.71
C PRO A 153 8.14 4.96 -15.42
N PRO A 154 8.03 5.83 -14.40
CA PRO A 154 8.75 5.68 -13.13
C PRO A 154 8.51 4.32 -12.44
N ALA A 155 7.34 3.72 -12.65
CA ALA A 155 6.98 2.40 -12.16
C ALA A 155 7.92 1.29 -12.68
N LEU A 156 8.32 1.35 -13.95
CA LEU A 156 9.24 0.37 -14.54
C LEU A 156 10.66 0.52 -14.01
N VAL A 157 11.10 1.75 -13.76
CA VAL A 157 12.38 2.01 -13.10
C VAL A 157 12.38 1.41 -11.70
N GLY A 158 11.36 1.69 -10.91
CA GLY A 158 11.19 1.10 -9.57
C GLY A 158 11.18 -0.44 -9.60
N LEU A 159 10.46 -1.04 -10.56
CA LEU A 159 10.41 -2.49 -10.72
C LEU A 159 11.79 -3.09 -11.05
N ALA A 160 12.54 -2.47 -11.96
CA ALA A 160 13.88 -2.93 -12.32
C ALA A 160 14.83 -2.90 -11.10
N PHE A 161 14.81 -1.82 -10.33
CA PHE A 161 15.60 -1.71 -9.10
C PHE A 161 15.11 -2.67 -7.99
N SER A 162 13.83 -2.98 -7.93
CA SER A 162 13.29 -4.00 -7.02
C SER A 162 13.86 -5.39 -7.36
N ILE A 163 13.94 -5.74 -8.64
CA ILE A 163 14.57 -6.99 -9.11
C ILE A 163 16.06 -7.00 -8.76
N LEU A 164 16.78 -5.91 -9.00
CA LEU A 164 18.20 -5.80 -8.63
C LEU A 164 18.41 -5.95 -7.13
N GLY A 165 17.57 -5.32 -6.31
CA GLY A 165 17.60 -5.45 -4.85
C GLY A 165 17.41 -6.90 -4.39
N MET A 166 16.50 -7.64 -5.04
CA MET A 166 16.27 -9.06 -4.74
C MET A 166 17.47 -9.93 -5.14
N LEU A 167 18.09 -9.68 -6.28
CA LEU A 167 19.26 -10.40 -6.75
C LEU A 167 20.47 -10.15 -5.83
N LEU A 168 20.72 -8.89 -5.47
CA LEU A 168 21.79 -8.52 -4.55
C LEU A 168 21.60 -9.15 -3.17
N GLY A 169 20.38 -9.13 -2.65
CA GLY A 169 20.05 -9.73 -1.37
C GLY A 169 20.16 -11.25 -1.36
N ALA A 170 19.96 -11.92 -2.49
CA ALA A 170 20.15 -13.36 -2.61
C ALA A 170 21.62 -13.80 -2.55
N ILE A 171 22.53 -12.90 -2.91
CA ILE A 171 24.00 -13.13 -2.83
C ILE A 171 24.51 -12.89 -1.40
N LEU A 172 23.85 -12.01 -0.64
CA LEU A 172 24.23 -11.71 0.74
C LEU A 172 23.76 -12.85 1.67
N PRO A 173 24.64 -13.33 2.58
CA PRO A 173 24.24 -14.35 3.56
C PRO A 173 23.12 -13.78 4.45
N SER A 174 22.01 -14.51 4.55
CA SER A 174 20.88 -14.08 5.39
C SER A 174 21.30 -14.02 6.86
N ALA A 175 21.00 -12.91 7.53
CA ALA A 175 21.27 -12.72 8.96
C ALA A 175 20.62 -13.82 9.83
N ALA A 176 19.54 -14.42 9.39
CA ALA A 176 18.86 -15.53 10.05
C ALA A 176 19.70 -16.83 10.06
N SER A 177 20.59 -17.06 9.07
CA SER A 177 21.49 -18.23 9.04
C SER A 177 22.59 -18.14 10.09
N GLN A 178 22.95 -16.96 10.55
CA GLN A 178 23.96 -16.77 11.59
C GLN A 178 23.39 -17.00 13.01
N ALA A 179 22.15 -16.66 13.25
CA ALA A 179 21.52 -16.89 14.55
C ALA A 179 21.33 -18.39 14.86
N HIS A 180 21.06 -19.21 13.86
CA HIS A 180 20.91 -20.67 14.04
C HIS A 180 22.23 -21.41 14.21
N ARG A 181 23.35 -20.86 13.77
CA ARG A 181 24.68 -21.45 13.99
C ARG A 181 25.22 -21.21 15.40
N HIS A 182 24.74 -20.19 16.11
CA HIS A 182 25.19 -19.88 17.47
C HIS A 182 24.36 -20.56 18.57
N SER A 183 23.23 -21.18 18.23
CA SER A 183 22.35 -21.88 19.18
C SER A 183 22.43 -23.41 19.10
N ALA A 184 23.36 -23.98 18.34
CA ALA A 184 23.62 -25.43 18.38
C ALA A 184 24.43 -25.76 19.66
N PRO A 185 23.88 -26.49 20.62
CA PRO A 185 24.64 -26.96 21.79
C PRO A 185 25.70 -27.96 21.34
N ARG A 186 26.91 -27.79 21.86
CA ARG A 186 28.02 -28.77 21.76
C ARG A 186 27.75 -29.97 22.65
#